data_d2a869064e589a27fd6a980c6450500f
#
_entry.id   d2a869064e589a27fd6a980c6450500f
#
_cell.length_a   1.000
_cell.length_b   1.000
_cell.length_c   1.000
_cell.angle_alpha   90.00
_cell.angle_beta   90.00
_cell.angle_gamma   90.00
#
_symmetry.space_group_name_H-M   'P 1'
#
loop_
_entity.id
_entity.type
_entity.pdbx_description
1 polymer ?
#
loop_
_entity_poly.entity_id
_entity_poly.type
_entity_poly.pdbx_seq_one_letter_code
_entity_poly.pdbx_strand_id
1 'polypeptide(L)'
;MVSYEIAMGFCVLVVIMVSGSMNLTEIVMGQGRGMAADKGLVFLSWNWLPLLPIFLVYLISGVAETNRHPFDVVEGEAEIVAGHMVEYSGMGFAIFFLAEYASMWLVSILAALMFLGGWLSPIDSALFNWIPGWIWLGLYTFVVVSMFILLRATFPRFRYDQIMRLGWKVFI
;
A
#
# COMPACT_ATOMS: atom_id res chain seq x y z
N MET A 1 13.98 -4.14 -8.07
CA MET A 1 13.40 -3.11 -7.20
C MET A 1 13.07 -1.85 -7.98
N VAL A 2 14.03 -1.20 -8.69
CA VAL A 2 13.82 0.08 -9.41
C VAL A 2 12.54 0.16 -10.25
N SER A 3 12.15 -0.90 -10.96
CA SER A 3 10.91 -0.91 -11.76
C SER A 3 9.65 -0.77 -10.91
N TYR A 4 9.64 -1.36 -9.72
CA TYR A 4 8.49 -1.28 -8.80
C TYR A 4 8.41 0.07 -8.09
N GLU A 5 9.56 0.68 -7.75
CA GLU A 5 9.63 2.06 -7.23
C GLU A 5 9.07 3.05 -8.25
N ILE A 6 9.48 2.92 -9.52
CA ILE A 6 8.97 3.75 -10.62
C ILE A 6 7.46 3.56 -10.79
N ALA A 7 6.98 2.32 -10.80
CA ALA A 7 5.56 2.02 -10.92
C ALA A 7 4.75 2.61 -9.74
N MET A 8 5.24 2.47 -8.52
CA MET A 8 4.63 3.07 -7.32
C MET A 8 4.62 4.61 -7.41
N GLY A 9 5.72 5.21 -7.87
CA GLY A 9 5.82 6.65 -8.11
C GLY A 9 4.79 7.14 -9.13
N PHE A 10 4.58 6.42 -10.23
CA PHE A 10 3.53 6.75 -11.20
C PHE A 10 2.13 6.63 -10.61
N CYS A 11 1.85 5.63 -9.77
CA CYS A 11 0.56 5.52 -9.08
C CYS A 11 0.28 6.74 -8.19
N VAL A 12 1.28 7.19 -7.43
CA VAL A 12 1.18 8.40 -6.61
C VAL A 12 0.94 9.63 -7.48
N LEU A 13 1.66 9.75 -8.60
CA LEU A 13 1.52 10.86 -9.52
C LEU A 13 0.12 10.92 -10.14
N VAL A 14 -0.46 9.79 -10.52
CA VAL A 14 -1.84 9.72 -11.02
C VAL A 14 -2.84 10.21 -9.97
N VAL A 15 -2.68 9.80 -8.70
CA VAL A 15 -3.55 10.29 -7.61
C VAL A 15 -3.44 11.80 -7.43
N ILE A 16 -2.21 12.36 -7.49
CA ILE A 16 -1.99 13.81 -7.41
C ILE A 16 -2.65 14.53 -8.59
N MET A 17 -2.54 13.99 -9.81
CA MET A 17 -3.18 14.57 -10.99
C MET A 17 -4.70 14.57 -10.89
N VAL A 18 -5.30 13.51 -10.39
CA VAL A 18 -6.75 13.39 -10.21
C VAL A 18 -7.26 14.32 -9.11
N SER A 19 -6.52 14.44 -8.02
CA SER A 19 -6.89 15.32 -6.90
C SER A 19 -6.59 16.80 -7.16
N GLY A 20 -5.67 17.10 -8.08
CA GLY A 20 -5.26 18.47 -8.42
C GLY A 20 -4.41 19.17 -7.35
N SER A 21 -3.97 18.46 -6.32
CA SER A 21 -3.17 19.02 -5.22
C SER A 21 -2.10 18.04 -4.75
N MET A 22 -0.98 18.58 -4.29
CA MET A 22 0.10 17.80 -3.63
C MET A 22 -0.11 17.73 -2.11
N ASN A 23 -1.08 18.43 -1.56
CA ASN A 23 -1.36 18.42 -0.13
C ASN A 23 -2.20 17.20 0.24
N LEU A 24 -1.67 16.31 1.09
CA LEU A 24 -2.37 15.10 1.53
C LEU A 24 -3.73 15.40 2.17
N THR A 25 -3.85 16.51 2.91
CA THR A 25 -5.12 16.92 3.51
C THR A 25 -6.17 17.23 2.44
N GLU A 26 -5.77 17.92 1.37
CA GLU A 26 -6.68 18.24 0.26
C GLU A 26 -7.07 17.00 -0.53
N ILE A 27 -6.13 16.06 -0.74
CA ILE A 27 -6.40 14.79 -1.39
C ILE A 27 -7.47 14.02 -0.60
N VAL A 28 -7.32 13.90 0.72
CA VAL A 28 -8.28 13.22 1.58
C VAL A 28 -9.63 13.93 1.60
N MET A 29 -9.66 15.25 1.78
CA MET A 29 -10.91 16.03 1.80
C MET A 29 -11.61 16.01 0.44
N GLY A 30 -10.86 15.96 -0.67
CA GLY A 30 -11.39 15.82 -2.02
C GLY A 30 -12.15 14.50 -2.23
N GLN A 31 -11.68 13.41 -1.64
CA GLN A 31 -12.35 12.11 -1.69
C GLN A 31 -13.72 12.11 -1.03
N GLY A 32 -13.95 12.98 -0.04
CA GLY A 32 -15.24 13.11 0.63
C GLY A 32 -16.31 13.88 -0.18
N ARG A 33 -15.94 14.51 -1.30
CA ARG A 33 -16.83 15.35 -2.14
C ARG A 33 -17.26 14.70 -3.45
N GLY A 34 -17.09 13.39 -3.61
CA GLY A 34 -17.40 12.67 -4.85
C GLY A 34 -18.91 12.47 -5.09
N MET A 35 -19.27 11.95 -6.27
CA MET A 35 -20.66 11.78 -6.74
C MET A 35 -21.57 10.94 -5.83
N ALA A 36 -21.00 10.03 -5.01
CA ALA A 36 -21.78 9.19 -4.12
C ALA A 36 -21.89 9.76 -2.70
N ALA A 37 -21.19 10.85 -2.38
CA ALA A 37 -21.26 11.51 -1.08
C ALA A 37 -22.68 12.01 -0.78
N ASP A 38 -23.41 12.49 -1.78
CA ASP A 38 -24.80 12.97 -1.65
C ASP A 38 -25.79 11.87 -1.23
N LYS A 39 -25.42 10.60 -1.44
CA LYS A 39 -26.22 9.43 -1.04
C LYS A 39 -25.84 8.87 0.33
N GLY A 40 -24.96 9.54 1.07
CA GLY A 40 -24.47 9.08 2.37
C GLY A 40 -23.46 7.92 2.33
N LEU A 41 -23.11 7.44 1.14
CA LEU A 41 -22.14 6.36 0.94
C LEU A 41 -20.79 6.93 0.48
N VAL A 42 -20.10 7.59 1.40
CA VAL A 42 -18.84 8.29 1.11
C VAL A 42 -17.76 7.35 0.60
N PHE A 43 -17.73 6.09 1.06
CA PHE A 43 -16.72 5.13 0.68
C PHE A 43 -16.72 4.80 -0.84
N LEU A 44 -17.85 4.95 -1.54
CA LEU A 44 -17.94 4.78 -2.99
C LEU A 44 -17.38 5.98 -3.77
N SER A 45 -17.22 7.13 -3.13
CA SER A 45 -16.60 8.32 -3.71
C SER A 45 -15.08 8.32 -3.61
N TRP A 46 -14.50 7.42 -2.83
CA TRP A 46 -13.06 7.37 -2.63
C TRP A 46 -12.32 6.95 -3.90
N ASN A 47 -11.07 7.31 -3.98
CA ASN A 47 -10.22 7.06 -5.14
C ASN A 47 -9.99 5.56 -5.45
N TRP A 48 -10.23 4.64 -4.49
CA TRP A 48 -10.04 3.22 -4.71
C TRP A 48 -10.96 2.66 -5.81
N LEU A 49 -12.19 3.17 -5.94
CA LEU A 49 -13.14 2.67 -6.93
C LEU A 49 -12.82 3.17 -8.36
N PRO A 50 -12.70 4.49 -8.62
CA PRO A 50 -12.36 4.99 -9.96
C PRO A 50 -10.93 4.63 -10.39
N LEU A 51 -9.99 4.51 -9.45
CA LEU A 51 -8.59 4.18 -9.69
C LEU A 51 -8.22 2.75 -9.25
N LEU A 52 -9.18 1.82 -9.31
CA LEU A 52 -8.99 0.43 -8.87
C LEU A 52 -7.75 -0.24 -9.51
N PRO A 53 -7.50 -0.17 -10.83
CA PRO A 53 -6.30 -0.75 -11.41
C PRO A 53 -5.02 -0.11 -10.86
N ILE A 54 -5.00 1.19 -10.67
CA ILE A 54 -3.85 1.92 -10.09
C ILE A 54 -3.63 1.52 -8.62
N PHE A 55 -4.70 1.36 -7.86
CA PHE A 55 -4.65 0.88 -6.49
C PHE A 55 -4.05 -0.53 -6.40
N LEU A 56 -4.44 -1.46 -7.29
CA LEU A 56 -3.87 -2.80 -7.34
C LEU A 56 -2.38 -2.78 -7.72
N VAL A 57 -1.99 -1.97 -8.71
CA VAL A 57 -0.57 -1.79 -9.06
C VAL A 57 0.22 -1.24 -7.89
N TYR A 58 -0.33 -0.24 -7.17
CA TYR A 58 0.29 0.32 -5.98
C TYR A 58 0.49 -0.75 -4.88
N LEU A 59 -0.52 -1.57 -4.58
CA LEU A 59 -0.43 -2.64 -3.58
C LEU A 59 0.63 -3.67 -3.96
N ILE A 60 0.64 -4.14 -5.19
CA ILE A 60 1.61 -5.16 -5.64
C ILE A 60 3.03 -4.58 -5.64
N SER A 61 3.19 -3.33 -6.10
CA SER A 61 4.48 -2.63 -6.05
C SER A 61 4.95 -2.42 -4.61
N GLY A 62 4.04 -2.09 -3.68
CA GLY A 62 4.34 -1.96 -2.25
C GLY A 62 4.81 -3.27 -1.61
N VAL A 63 4.20 -4.40 -1.97
CA VAL A 63 4.66 -5.72 -1.52
C VAL A 63 6.06 -6.03 -2.08
N ALA A 64 6.33 -5.68 -3.34
CA ALA A 64 7.63 -5.87 -3.95
C ALA A 64 8.70 -4.98 -3.32
N GLU A 65 8.37 -3.73 -3.02
CA GLU A 65 9.26 -2.75 -2.38
C GLU A 65 9.66 -3.17 -0.96
N THR A 66 8.72 -3.73 -0.21
CA THR A 66 8.99 -4.23 1.15
C THR A 66 9.68 -5.59 1.19
N ASN A 67 10.16 -6.10 0.05
CA ASN A 67 10.82 -7.41 -0.07
C ASN A 67 10.04 -8.56 0.57
N ARG A 68 8.71 -8.49 0.55
CA ARG A 68 7.85 -9.53 1.13
C ARG A 68 7.48 -10.59 0.09
N HIS A 69 7.22 -11.78 0.59
CA HIS A 69 6.67 -12.86 -0.21
C HIS A 69 5.41 -12.36 -0.98
N PRO A 70 5.28 -12.57 -2.30
CA PRO A 70 5.99 -13.49 -3.20
C PRO A 70 7.27 -12.91 -3.86
N PHE A 71 7.67 -11.67 -3.57
CA PHE A 71 8.80 -10.97 -4.20
C PHE A 71 10.10 -11.04 -3.39
N ASP A 72 10.17 -11.93 -2.41
CA ASP A 72 11.30 -12.12 -1.52
C ASP A 72 12.44 -12.90 -2.21
N VAL A 73 13.24 -12.17 -2.98
CA VAL A 73 14.41 -12.72 -3.68
C VAL A 73 15.65 -12.71 -2.80
N VAL A 74 15.72 -11.78 -1.84
CA VAL A 74 16.90 -11.53 -1.00
C VAL A 74 16.97 -12.48 0.20
N GLU A 75 15.82 -12.90 0.74
CA GLU A 75 15.71 -13.83 1.87
C GLU A 75 15.45 -15.28 1.46
N GLY A 76 15.57 -15.58 0.17
CA GLY A 76 15.34 -16.93 -0.34
C GLY A 76 16.23 -17.99 0.32
N GLU A 77 15.75 -18.60 1.43
CA GLU A 77 16.48 -19.63 2.18
C GLU A 77 16.96 -20.79 1.31
N ALA A 78 16.22 -21.10 0.25
CA ALA A 78 16.57 -22.17 -0.69
C ALA A 78 17.57 -21.76 -1.77
N GLU A 79 17.70 -20.45 -2.06
CA GLU A 79 18.53 -19.94 -3.18
C GLU A 79 19.83 -19.27 -2.72
N ILE A 80 19.86 -18.65 -1.53
CA ILE A 80 20.97 -17.82 -1.03
C ILE A 80 21.36 -18.20 0.42
N VAL A 81 21.26 -19.44 0.84
CA VAL A 81 21.71 -19.92 2.17
C VAL A 81 21.46 -18.87 3.29
N ALA A 82 20.19 -18.53 3.55
CA ALA A 82 19.73 -17.53 4.54
C ALA A 82 20.09 -16.04 4.28
N GLY A 83 20.60 -15.70 3.08
CA GLY A 83 20.79 -14.29 2.68
C GLY A 83 21.62 -13.47 3.66
N HIS A 84 21.12 -12.27 4.04
CA HIS A 84 21.79 -11.36 4.98
C HIS A 84 21.81 -11.88 6.43
N MET A 85 21.01 -12.87 6.79
CA MET A 85 21.00 -13.48 8.13
C MET A 85 22.29 -14.20 8.49
N VAL A 86 23.11 -14.55 7.50
CA VAL A 86 24.40 -15.24 7.71
C VAL A 86 25.43 -14.28 8.31
N GLU A 87 25.44 -13.03 7.89
CA GLU A 87 26.47 -12.04 8.30
C GLU A 87 26.02 -11.13 9.45
N TYR A 88 24.71 -10.90 9.59
CA TYR A 88 24.17 -10.00 10.61
C TYR A 88 23.47 -10.79 11.71
N SER A 89 23.92 -10.59 12.95
CA SER A 89 23.32 -11.15 14.15
C SER A 89 23.06 -10.08 15.22
N GLY A 90 22.25 -10.41 16.22
CA GLY A 90 21.97 -9.53 17.35
C GLY A 90 21.26 -8.24 16.93
N MET A 91 21.82 -7.09 17.35
CA MET A 91 21.22 -5.78 17.18
C MET A 91 21.12 -5.35 15.69
N GLY A 92 22.12 -5.69 14.87
CA GLY A 92 22.11 -5.39 13.42
C GLY A 92 20.94 -6.07 12.72
N PHE A 93 20.72 -7.33 12.97
CA PHE A 93 19.58 -8.08 12.45
C PHE A 93 18.22 -7.47 12.87
N ALA A 94 18.09 -7.11 14.16
CA ALA A 94 16.87 -6.49 14.66
C ALA A 94 16.54 -5.16 13.98
N ILE A 95 17.54 -4.34 13.67
CA ILE A 95 17.35 -3.05 12.99
C ILE A 95 16.86 -3.26 11.56
N PHE A 96 17.40 -4.22 10.80
CA PHE A 96 16.92 -4.54 9.45
C PHE A 96 15.47 -4.99 9.46
N PHE A 97 15.09 -5.89 10.37
CA PHE A 97 13.71 -6.31 10.53
C PHE A 97 12.78 -5.14 10.88
N LEU A 98 13.19 -4.28 11.80
CA LEU A 98 12.41 -3.10 12.18
C LEU A 98 12.20 -2.16 11.00
N ALA A 99 13.25 -1.92 10.19
CA ALA A 99 13.17 -1.07 9.01
C ALA A 99 12.19 -1.63 7.96
N GLU A 100 12.20 -2.94 7.75
CA GLU A 100 11.29 -3.62 6.83
C GLU A 100 9.82 -3.50 7.25
N TYR A 101 9.52 -3.74 8.53
CA TYR A 101 8.18 -3.54 9.06
C TYR A 101 7.75 -2.07 9.02
N ALA A 102 8.66 -1.14 9.31
CA ALA A 102 8.38 0.29 9.23
C ALA A 102 8.03 0.71 7.79
N SER A 103 8.73 0.20 6.79
CA SER A 103 8.42 0.44 5.37
C SER A 103 7.03 -0.08 4.99
N MET A 104 6.67 -1.28 5.45
CA MET A 104 5.35 -1.85 5.22
C MET A 104 4.23 -0.98 5.82
N TRP A 105 4.41 -0.50 7.04
CA TRP A 105 3.46 0.42 7.66
C TRP A 105 3.35 1.74 6.91
N LEU A 106 4.47 2.31 6.48
CA LEU A 106 4.50 3.56 5.72
C LEU A 106 3.74 3.44 4.40
N VAL A 107 4.02 2.40 3.60
CA VAL A 107 3.31 2.14 2.34
C VAL A 107 1.81 1.94 2.58
N SER A 108 1.44 1.26 3.66
CA SER A 108 0.03 1.02 4.02
C SER A 108 -0.69 2.29 4.45
N ILE A 109 -0.05 3.17 5.21
CA ILE A 109 -0.60 4.49 5.59
C ILE A 109 -0.81 5.35 4.36
N LEU A 110 0.17 5.41 3.44
CA LEU A 110 0.04 6.16 2.20
C LEU A 110 -1.10 5.61 1.32
N ALA A 111 -1.26 4.29 1.23
CA ALA A 111 -2.38 3.68 0.53
C ALA A 111 -3.73 4.08 1.14
N ALA A 112 -3.84 4.07 2.47
CA ALA A 112 -5.05 4.49 3.19
C ALA A 112 -5.38 5.97 2.92
N LEU A 113 -4.39 6.86 2.93
CA LEU A 113 -4.59 8.29 2.67
C LEU A 113 -4.97 8.59 1.22
N MET A 114 -4.33 7.92 0.25
CA MET A 114 -4.51 8.23 -1.17
C MET A 114 -5.74 7.57 -1.80
N PHE A 115 -6.11 6.37 -1.34
CA PHE A 115 -7.14 5.56 -1.97
C PHE A 115 -8.36 5.30 -1.08
N LEU A 116 -8.18 5.14 0.23
CA LEU A 116 -9.22 4.72 1.17
C LEU A 116 -9.78 5.84 2.04
N GLY A 117 -9.66 7.09 1.61
CA GLY A 117 -10.25 8.22 2.30
C GLY A 117 -9.56 8.67 3.59
N GLY A 118 -8.43 8.05 3.97
CA GLY A 118 -7.63 8.46 5.13
C GLY A 118 -8.40 8.45 6.44
N TRP A 119 -8.77 9.61 6.95
CA TRP A 119 -9.53 9.78 8.21
C TRP A 119 -11.03 10.01 8.03
N LEU A 120 -11.55 9.97 6.80
CA LEU A 120 -12.97 10.15 6.54
C LEU A 120 -13.78 8.93 6.98
N SER A 121 -14.99 9.18 7.50
CA SER A 121 -15.92 8.10 7.80
C SER A 121 -16.46 7.46 6.51
N PRO A 122 -16.67 6.14 6.46
CA PRO A 122 -17.15 5.45 5.26
C PRO A 122 -18.62 5.77 4.94
N ILE A 123 -19.40 6.08 5.98
CA ILE A 123 -20.83 6.40 5.88
C ILE A 123 -21.08 7.69 6.64
N ASP A 124 -21.75 8.64 6.00
CA ASP A 124 -22.13 9.90 6.65
C ASP A 124 -23.36 9.69 7.53
N SER A 125 -23.14 9.20 8.74
CA SER A 125 -24.16 9.02 9.75
C SER A 125 -23.71 9.57 11.11
N ALA A 126 -24.63 10.00 11.93
CA ALA A 126 -24.33 10.59 13.23
C ALA A 126 -23.52 9.65 14.16
N LEU A 127 -23.72 8.34 14.04
CA LEU A 127 -22.99 7.32 14.80
C LEU A 127 -21.52 7.24 14.38
N PHE A 128 -21.22 7.28 13.08
CA PHE A 128 -19.87 7.17 12.55
C PHE A 128 -19.08 8.49 12.67
N ASN A 129 -19.74 9.63 12.60
CA ASN A 129 -19.13 10.94 12.76
C ASN A 129 -18.73 11.24 14.22
N TRP A 130 -19.25 10.49 15.20
CA TRP A 130 -18.84 10.58 16.60
C TRP A 130 -17.43 9.98 16.82
N ILE A 131 -16.98 9.07 15.94
CA ILE A 131 -15.67 8.41 16.03
C ILE A 131 -14.60 9.37 15.51
N PRO A 132 -13.52 9.63 16.28
CA PRO A 132 -12.43 10.50 15.83
C PRO A 132 -11.71 9.93 14.62
N GLY A 133 -11.33 10.79 13.67
CA GLY A 133 -10.75 10.39 12.37
C GLY A 133 -9.47 9.55 12.44
N TRP A 134 -8.68 9.69 13.50
CA TRP A 134 -7.45 8.88 13.65
C TRP A 134 -7.74 7.38 13.83
N ILE A 135 -8.90 7.02 14.38
CA ILE A 135 -9.33 5.62 14.50
C ILE A 135 -9.65 5.06 13.10
N TRP A 136 -10.30 5.85 12.24
CA TRP A 136 -10.57 5.46 10.86
C TRP A 136 -9.29 5.26 10.07
N LEU A 137 -8.33 6.17 10.18
CA LEU A 137 -7.03 6.03 9.55
C LEU A 137 -6.31 4.75 10.02
N GLY A 138 -6.32 4.47 11.32
CA GLY A 138 -5.75 3.25 11.88
C GLY A 138 -6.42 2.00 11.33
N LEU A 139 -7.75 1.99 11.24
CA LEU A 139 -8.54 0.87 10.72
C LEU A 139 -8.23 0.60 9.24
N TYR A 140 -8.19 1.61 8.38
CA TYR A 140 -7.86 1.44 6.96
C TYR A 140 -6.42 0.99 6.76
N THR A 141 -5.48 1.55 7.52
CA THR A 141 -4.09 1.09 7.51
C THR A 141 -4.01 -0.38 7.91
N PHE A 142 -4.74 -0.79 8.95
CA PHE A 142 -4.79 -2.19 9.38
C PHE A 142 -5.36 -3.11 8.30
N VAL A 143 -6.39 -2.68 7.57
CA VAL A 143 -6.95 -3.42 6.43
C VAL A 143 -5.89 -3.63 5.34
N VAL A 144 -5.14 -2.59 4.97
CA VAL A 144 -4.09 -2.70 3.96
C VAL A 144 -2.96 -3.61 4.42
N VAL A 145 -2.51 -3.49 5.67
CA VAL A 145 -1.51 -4.39 6.26
C VAL A 145 -2.01 -5.85 6.24
N SER A 146 -3.28 -6.07 6.57
CA SER A 146 -3.90 -7.40 6.49
C SER A 146 -3.90 -7.95 5.06
N MET A 147 -4.12 -7.11 4.05
CA MET A 147 -3.99 -7.52 2.64
C MET A 147 -2.56 -7.95 2.30
N PHE A 148 -1.53 -7.27 2.80
CA PHE A 148 -0.14 -7.70 2.62
C PHE A 148 0.14 -9.06 3.25
N ILE A 149 -0.40 -9.31 4.44
CA ILE A 149 -0.27 -10.61 5.12
C ILE A 149 -1.00 -11.71 4.35
N LEU A 150 -2.20 -11.42 3.82
CA LEU A 150 -2.97 -12.36 2.99
C LEU A 150 -2.24 -12.69 1.69
N LEU A 151 -1.68 -11.69 1.01
CA LEU A 151 -0.86 -11.91 -0.20
C LEU A 151 0.34 -12.80 0.08
N ARG A 152 1.01 -12.59 1.21
CA ARG A 152 2.11 -13.45 1.66
C ARG A 152 1.67 -14.91 1.87
N ALA A 153 0.50 -15.13 2.44
CA ALA A 153 -0.01 -16.47 2.73
C ALA A 153 -0.57 -17.20 1.50
N THR A 154 -1.05 -16.45 0.49
CA THR A 154 -1.81 -17.01 -0.64
C THR A 154 -0.94 -17.32 -1.85
N PHE A 155 0.04 -16.48 -2.15
CA PHE A 155 0.84 -16.61 -3.36
C PHE A 155 2.14 -17.38 -3.13
N PRO A 156 2.51 -18.32 -4.06
CA PRO A 156 3.82 -18.92 -4.06
C PRO A 156 4.89 -17.89 -4.46
N ARG A 157 6.15 -18.16 -4.10
CA ARG A 157 7.29 -17.33 -4.47
C ARG A 157 7.46 -17.25 -5.99
N PHE A 158 7.63 -16.04 -6.53
CA PHE A 158 7.93 -15.83 -7.93
C PHE A 158 9.42 -16.00 -8.22
N ARG A 159 9.72 -16.54 -9.43
CA ARG A 159 11.08 -16.61 -9.93
C ARG A 159 11.54 -15.21 -10.39
N TYR A 160 12.84 -14.93 -10.30
CA TYR A 160 13.42 -13.63 -10.66
C TYR A 160 12.99 -13.12 -12.06
N ASP A 161 12.99 -14.01 -13.07
CA ASP A 161 12.59 -13.70 -14.44
C ASP A 161 11.12 -13.22 -14.52
N GLN A 162 10.25 -13.83 -13.70
CA GLN A 162 8.82 -13.47 -13.65
C GLN A 162 8.62 -12.10 -13.01
N ILE A 163 9.39 -11.80 -11.96
CA ILE A 163 9.37 -10.52 -11.25
C ILE A 163 9.81 -9.39 -12.19
N MET A 164 10.91 -9.59 -12.91
CA MET A 164 11.40 -8.61 -13.90
C MET A 164 10.41 -8.38 -15.03
N ARG A 165 9.80 -9.44 -15.55
CA ARG A 165 8.80 -9.33 -16.62
C ARG A 165 7.53 -8.63 -16.15
N LEU A 166 7.07 -8.88 -14.94
CA LEU A 166 5.92 -8.23 -14.34
C LEU A 166 6.16 -6.73 -14.18
N GLY A 167 7.29 -6.34 -13.59
CA GLY A 167 7.63 -4.94 -13.37
C GLY A 167 7.73 -4.12 -14.65
N TRP A 168 8.49 -4.61 -15.65
CA TRP A 168 8.78 -3.85 -16.86
C TRP A 168 7.74 -3.98 -17.99
N LYS A 169 6.93 -5.03 -18.01
CA LYS A 169 5.97 -5.27 -19.10
C LYS A 169 4.52 -5.03 -18.71
N VAL A 170 4.21 -5.10 -17.44
CA VAL A 170 2.82 -5.02 -16.97
C VAL A 170 2.55 -3.74 -16.19
N PHE A 171 3.51 -3.27 -15.36
CA PHE A 171 3.27 -2.11 -14.50
C PHE A 171 3.76 -0.79 -15.09
N ILE A 172 4.75 -0.82 -15.97
CA ILE A 172 5.24 0.34 -16.73
C ILE A 172 4.75 0.24 -18.17
#